data_0dedd4f53b9432a4375834f6a95420eb
#
_entry.id   0dedd4f53b9432a4375834f6a95420eb
#
_cell.length_a   1.000
_cell.length_b   1.000
_cell.length_c   1.000
_cell.angle_alpha   90.00
_cell.angle_beta   90.00
_cell.angle_gamma   90.00
#
_symmetry.space_group_name_H-M   'P 1'
#
loop_
_entity.id
_entity.type
_entity.pdbx_description
1 polymer ?
#
loop_
_entity_poly.entity_id
_entity_poly.type
_entity_poly.pdbx_seq_one_letter_code
_entity_poly.pdbx_strand_id
1 'polypeptide(L)'
;MLFDRLIVHHDRAPTSAAMNMAIDEALLEQATLPVLRFYGWRRPSLSFGYFGKFAEFAKETKTRELVRRWTGGGSVWHGEDLTYALITPASDPASAHGPTFIYAALHGAIRDALLIEGTETQLAADAAPKVSDACFANPVRDDVMHEGRKIAGAAQRRTRGGFLHQGSIQLPGLSESFRDRFAAALAPGIQQTSISMQILDRAAILAAEKYGTMEWLHRW
;
A
#
# COMPACT_ATOMS: atom_id res chain seq x y z
N MET A 1 -10.50 -5.60 -16.43
CA MET A 1 -9.50 -6.06 -15.43
C MET A 1 -8.15 -5.46 -15.77
N LEU A 2 -7.28 -5.25 -14.79
CA LEU A 2 -6.01 -4.55 -14.98
C LEU A 2 -4.89 -5.50 -15.45
N PHE A 3 -4.94 -6.78 -15.03
CA PHE A 3 -3.95 -7.80 -15.31
C PHE A 3 -4.59 -9.06 -15.89
N ASP A 4 -3.83 -9.85 -16.65
CA ASP A 4 -4.23 -11.19 -17.07
C ASP A 4 -4.00 -12.20 -15.94
N ARG A 5 -2.89 -12.06 -15.22
CA ARG A 5 -2.47 -12.90 -14.09
C ARG A 5 -2.01 -12.04 -12.94
N LEU A 6 -2.30 -12.49 -11.71
CA LEU A 6 -1.93 -11.80 -10.48
C LEU A 6 -1.49 -12.81 -9.43
N ILE A 7 -0.29 -12.63 -8.89
CA ILE A 7 0.16 -13.36 -7.71
C ILE A 7 -0.41 -12.63 -6.48
N VAL A 8 -0.99 -13.38 -5.54
CA VAL A 8 -1.53 -12.82 -4.31
C VAL A 8 -0.80 -13.42 -3.11
N HIS A 9 -0.27 -12.56 -2.27
CA HIS A 9 0.33 -12.92 -0.99
C HIS A 9 -0.53 -12.41 0.16
N HIS A 10 -0.90 -13.31 1.06
CA HIS A 10 -1.44 -12.98 2.37
C HIS A 10 -0.35 -13.25 3.39
N ASP A 11 0.17 -12.20 4.03
CA ASP A 11 1.16 -12.39 5.08
C ASP A 11 0.57 -13.17 6.25
N ARG A 12 1.23 -14.25 6.66
CA ARG A 12 0.74 -15.12 7.74
C ARG A 12 0.78 -14.46 9.10
N ALA A 13 1.69 -13.53 9.29
CA ALA A 13 1.88 -12.81 10.55
C ALA A 13 2.29 -11.35 10.28
N PRO A 14 1.86 -10.41 11.14
CA PRO A 14 2.30 -9.02 11.06
C PRO A 14 3.81 -8.90 11.26
N THR A 15 4.45 -7.99 10.51
CA THR A 15 5.89 -7.72 10.62
C THR A 15 6.17 -6.30 11.12
N SER A 16 7.46 -5.98 11.35
CA SER A 16 7.85 -4.62 11.74
C SER A 16 7.64 -3.63 10.59
N ALA A 17 7.54 -2.35 10.92
CA ALA A 17 7.36 -1.29 9.94
C ALA A 17 8.49 -1.28 8.88
N ALA A 18 9.74 -1.44 9.30
CA ALA A 18 10.89 -1.51 8.40
C ALA A 18 10.81 -2.74 7.48
N MET A 19 10.43 -3.91 8.03
CA MET A 19 10.34 -5.15 7.25
C MET A 19 9.21 -5.09 6.21
N ASN A 20 8.06 -4.49 6.55
CA ASN A 20 6.98 -4.31 5.59
C ASN A 20 7.43 -3.52 4.35
N MET A 21 8.12 -2.40 4.55
CA MET A 21 8.65 -1.59 3.44
C MET A 21 9.74 -2.32 2.66
N ALA A 22 10.57 -3.09 3.34
CA ALA A 22 11.65 -3.87 2.75
C ALA A 22 11.11 -5.02 1.86
N ILE A 23 10.06 -5.71 2.29
CA ILE A 23 9.42 -6.76 1.49
C ILE A 23 8.83 -6.17 0.20
N ASP A 24 8.16 -5.03 0.28
CA ASP A 24 7.57 -4.38 -0.90
C ASP A 24 8.64 -3.99 -1.93
N GLU A 25 9.81 -3.49 -1.48
CA GLU A 25 10.93 -3.17 -2.38
C GLU A 25 11.59 -4.45 -2.94
N ALA A 26 11.82 -5.46 -2.11
CA ALA A 26 12.38 -6.74 -2.57
C ALA A 26 11.49 -7.44 -3.61
N LEU A 27 10.17 -7.36 -3.44
CA LEU A 27 9.22 -7.83 -4.44
C LEU A 27 9.37 -7.05 -5.75
N LEU A 28 9.50 -5.71 -5.71
CA LEU A 28 9.69 -4.92 -6.93
C LEU A 28 11.01 -5.23 -7.65
N GLU A 29 12.07 -5.56 -6.90
CA GLU A 29 13.36 -5.97 -7.47
C GLU A 29 13.29 -7.32 -8.21
N GLN A 30 12.40 -8.24 -7.81
CA GLN A 30 12.42 -9.63 -8.25
C GLN A 30 11.15 -10.13 -8.94
N ALA A 31 10.04 -9.38 -8.88
CA ALA A 31 8.78 -9.81 -9.46
C ALA A 31 8.87 -9.90 -10.99
N THR A 32 8.39 -11.01 -11.53
CA THR A 32 8.24 -11.25 -12.99
C THR A 32 6.78 -11.17 -13.45
N LEU A 33 5.84 -11.20 -12.52
CA LEU A 33 4.41 -11.03 -12.70
C LEU A 33 3.90 -9.99 -11.70
N PRO A 34 2.76 -9.36 -11.95
CA PRO A 34 2.11 -8.51 -10.95
C PRO A 34 1.85 -9.24 -9.64
N VAL A 35 2.10 -8.57 -8.52
CA VAL A 35 1.92 -9.11 -7.17
C VAL A 35 1.05 -8.17 -6.37
N LEU A 36 -0.01 -8.70 -5.76
CA LEU A 36 -0.81 -8.02 -4.75
C LEU A 36 -0.51 -8.66 -3.39
N ARG A 37 0.04 -7.89 -2.47
CA ARG A 37 0.37 -8.32 -1.13
C ARG A 37 -0.55 -7.65 -0.11
N PHE A 38 -1.10 -8.44 0.81
CA PHE A 38 -1.84 -7.97 1.99
C PHE A 38 -1.05 -8.25 3.24
N TYR A 39 -0.89 -7.24 4.12
CA TYR A 39 -0.09 -7.37 5.32
C TYR A 39 -0.60 -6.51 6.48
N GLY A 40 -0.16 -6.86 7.68
CA GLY A 40 -0.41 -6.13 8.91
C GLY A 40 0.87 -5.61 9.57
N TRP A 41 0.70 -4.93 10.69
CA TRP A 41 1.76 -4.27 11.45
C TRP A 41 1.88 -4.90 12.82
N ARG A 42 3.10 -5.34 13.19
CA ARG A 42 3.35 -6.02 14.47
C ARG A 42 3.07 -5.12 15.67
N ARG A 43 3.22 -3.82 15.53
CA ARG A 43 2.93 -2.79 16.52
C ARG A 43 2.17 -1.65 15.87
N PRO A 44 1.44 -0.83 16.64
CA PRO A 44 0.94 0.44 16.12
C PRO A 44 2.07 1.20 15.43
N SER A 45 1.86 1.60 14.18
CA SER A 45 2.89 2.20 13.35
C SER A 45 2.40 3.48 12.70
N LEU A 46 3.32 4.33 12.29
CA LEU A 46 3.07 5.48 11.43
C LEU A 46 4.05 5.44 10.27
N SER A 47 3.52 5.36 9.08
CA SER A 47 4.31 5.53 7.87
C SER A 47 4.11 6.91 7.27
N PHE A 48 5.17 7.51 6.77
CA PHE A 48 5.11 8.80 6.07
C PHE A 48 5.84 8.73 4.73
N GLY A 49 5.42 9.58 3.80
CA GLY A 49 5.91 9.56 2.43
C GLY A 49 7.39 9.92 2.31
N TYR A 50 7.99 9.61 1.17
CA TYR A 50 9.41 9.78 0.88
C TYR A 50 9.95 11.18 1.20
N PHE A 51 9.18 12.24 0.93
CA PHE A 51 9.56 13.63 1.15
C PHE A 51 9.10 14.21 2.50
N GLY A 52 8.43 13.41 3.36
CA GLY A 52 8.00 13.86 4.67
C GLY A 52 9.17 14.15 5.60
N LYS A 53 9.03 15.10 6.51
CA LYS A 53 10.05 15.45 7.47
C LYS A 53 9.85 14.68 8.76
N PHE A 54 10.86 13.95 9.22
CA PHE A 54 10.78 13.19 10.49
C PHE A 54 10.38 14.06 11.67
N ALA A 55 10.85 15.31 11.73
CA ALA A 55 10.57 16.22 12.83
C ALA A 55 9.07 16.43 13.08
N GLU A 56 8.24 16.33 12.03
CA GLU A 56 6.76 16.46 12.13
C GLU A 56 6.12 15.31 12.90
N PHE A 57 6.79 14.14 12.92
CA PHE A 57 6.29 12.90 13.50
C PHE A 57 7.09 12.41 14.72
N ALA A 58 8.14 13.15 15.12
CA ALA A 58 9.08 12.71 16.16
C ALA A 58 8.39 12.38 17.50
N LYS A 59 7.29 13.05 17.84
CA LYS A 59 6.52 12.79 19.08
C LYS A 59 5.88 11.39 19.08
N GLU A 60 5.56 10.84 17.92
CA GLU A 60 4.91 9.55 17.75
C GLU A 60 5.82 8.36 18.06
N THR A 61 7.14 8.57 18.05
CA THR A 61 8.13 7.52 18.39
C THR A 61 7.94 6.93 19.78
N LYS A 62 7.26 7.65 20.68
CA LYS A 62 6.96 7.18 22.03
C LYS A 62 5.95 6.03 22.08
N THR A 63 5.07 5.95 21.09
CA THR A 63 3.92 5.02 21.09
C THR A 63 3.83 4.16 19.83
N ARG A 64 4.60 4.50 18.77
CA ARG A 64 4.50 3.86 17.46
C ARG A 64 5.86 3.60 16.84
N GLU A 65 5.92 2.56 16.00
CA GLU A 65 7.03 2.40 15.06
C GLU A 65 6.86 3.42 13.92
N LEU A 66 7.92 4.20 13.64
CA LEU A 66 7.93 5.12 12.50
C LEU A 66 8.70 4.52 11.34
N VAL A 67 8.18 4.69 10.12
CA VAL A 67 8.91 4.30 8.90
C VAL A 67 8.66 5.31 7.78
N ARG A 68 9.72 5.65 7.07
CA ARG A 68 9.65 6.38 5.80
C ARG A 68 9.39 5.40 4.66
N ARG A 69 8.30 5.60 3.92
CA ARG A 69 8.02 4.82 2.71
C ARG A 69 8.90 5.28 1.55
N TRP A 70 9.14 4.39 0.60
CA TRP A 70 9.75 4.75 -0.67
C TRP A 70 8.77 5.47 -1.61
N THR A 71 7.48 5.24 -1.46
CA THR A 71 6.40 5.96 -2.13
C THR A 71 6.19 7.34 -1.52
N GLY A 72 5.52 8.24 -2.25
CA GLY A 72 5.17 9.58 -1.77
C GLY A 72 4.00 9.59 -0.79
N GLY A 73 3.24 10.69 -0.80
CA GLY A 73 2.05 10.90 0.00
C GLY A 73 2.30 11.43 1.41
N GLY A 74 1.23 11.65 2.15
CA GLY A 74 1.24 12.12 3.54
C GLY A 74 1.50 10.99 4.55
N SER A 75 1.20 11.26 5.82
CA SER A 75 1.31 10.27 6.90
C SER A 75 0.08 9.36 6.96
N VAL A 76 0.31 8.10 7.32
CA VAL A 76 -0.73 7.09 7.52
C VAL A 76 -0.51 6.37 8.85
N TRP A 77 -1.58 6.29 9.63
CA TRP A 77 -1.62 5.59 10.91
C TRP A 77 -2.03 4.14 10.66
N HIS A 78 -1.29 3.20 11.22
CA HIS A 78 -1.48 1.76 11.03
C HIS A 78 -1.70 1.06 12.36
N GLY A 79 -2.47 -0.02 12.31
CA GLY A 79 -2.79 -0.88 13.44
C GLY A 79 -4.03 -1.73 13.17
N GLU A 80 -5.14 -1.09 12.83
CA GLU A 80 -6.41 -1.75 12.53
C GLU A 80 -6.79 -1.69 11.03
N ASP A 81 -5.96 -1.03 10.23
CA ASP A 81 -6.15 -0.92 8.79
C ASP A 81 -5.74 -2.19 8.05
N LEU A 82 -6.35 -2.43 6.92
CA LEU A 82 -5.84 -3.38 5.93
C LEU A 82 -4.84 -2.65 5.01
N THR A 83 -3.58 -3.00 5.15
CA THR A 83 -2.54 -2.46 4.25
C THR A 83 -2.30 -3.41 3.09
N TYR A 84 -2.12 -2.86 1.89
CA TYR A 84 -1.77 -3.62 0.70
C TYR A 84 -0.66 -2.95 -0.10
N ALA A 85 0.06 -3.76 -0.87
CA ALA A 85 0.99 -3.30 -1.89
C ALA A 85 0.69 -4.00 -3.21
N LEU A 86 0.61 -3.23 -4.31
CA LEU A 86 0.63 -3.76 -5.66
C LEU A 86 2.00 -3.48 -6.28
N ILE A 87 2.65 -4.54 -6.71
CA ILE A 87 3.92 -4.50 -7.41
C ILE A 87 3.67 -4.91 -8.87
N THR A 88 4.10 -4.10 -9.81
CA THR A 88 3.96 -4.39 -11.23
C THR A 88 5.32 -4.26 -11.90
N PRO A 89 5.89 -5.36 -12.43
CA PRO A 89 7.17 -5.31 -13.12
C PRO A 89 7.05 -4.52 -14.44
N ALA A 90 8.15 -3.94 -14.90
CA ALA A 90 8.18 -3.13 -16.13
C ALA A 90 7.81 -3.92 -17.38
N SER A 91 7.97 -5.25 -17.34
CA SER A 91 7.59 -6.17 -18.44
C SER A 91 6.10 -6.39 -18.58
N ASP A 92 5.29 -6.07 -17.54
CA ASP A 92 3.84 -6.21 -17.60
C ASP A 92 3.20 -5.02 -18.35
N PRO A 93 2.24 -5.26 -19.27
CA PRO A 93 1.58 -4.20 -20.02
C PRO A 93 0.94 -3.11 -19.17
N ALA A 94 0.45 -3.45 -17.97
CA ALA A 94 -0.14 -2.49 -17.04
C ALA A 94 0.88 -1.44 -16.55
N SER A 95 2.18 -1.73 -16.63
CA SER A 95 3.23 -0.76 -16.29
C SER A 95 3.26 0.47 -17.19
N ALA A 96 2.71 0.36 -18.41
CA ALA A 96 2.61 1.47 -19.36
C ALA A 96 1.52 2.49 -18.99
N HIS A 97 0.53 2.12 -18.19
CA HIS A 97 -0.52 3.05 -17.75
C HIS A 97 0.03 4.11 -16.78
N GLY A 98 -0.51 5.31 -16.87
CA GLY A 98 -0.16 6.41 -15.97
C GLY A 98 -0.58 6.16 -14.51
N PRO A 99 0.05 6.85 -13.54
CA PRO A 99 -0.24 6.63 -12.12
C PRO A 99 -1.70 6.90 -11.74
N THR A 100 -2.34 7.88 -12.34
CA THR A 100 -3.76 8.20 -12.09
C THR A 100 -4.69 7.09 -12.55
N PHE A 101 -4.41 6.47 -13.73
CA PHE A 101 -5.20 5.34 -14.22
C PHE A 101 -5.10 4.13 -13.25
N ILE A 102 -3.89 3.78 -12.83
CA ILE A 102 -3.66 2.70 -11.87
C ILE A 102 -4.37 2.98 -10.54
N TYR A 103 -4.30 4.22 -10.08
CA TYR A 103 -4.97 4.66 -8.84
C TYR A 103 -6.49 4.46 -8.94
N ALA A 104 -7.11 4.98 -9.99
CA ALA A 104 -8.55 4.85 -10.21
C ALA A 104 -8.99 3.38 -10.36
N ALA A 105 -8.21 2.56 -11.09
CA ALA A 105 -8.52 1.14 -11.28
C ALA A 105 -8.50 0.36 -9.95
N LEU A 106 -7.48 0.58 -9.10
CA LEU A 106 -7.37 -0.07 -7.80
C LEU A 106 -8.47 0.37 -6.84
N HIS A 107 -8.74 1.67 -6.77
CA HIS A 107 -9.77 2.19 -5.89
C HIS A 107 -11.18 1.82 -6.38
N GLY A 108 -11.38 1.70 -7.69
CA GLY A 108 -12.60 1.12 -8.26
C GLY A 108 -12.80 -0.33 -7.82
N ALA A 109 -11.75 -1.15 -7.88
CA ALA A 109 -11.79 -2.54 -7.42
C ALA A 109 -12.06 -2.66 -5.90
N ILE A 110 -11.49 -1.77 -5.08
CA ILE A 110 -11.78 -1.70 -3.64
C ILE A 110 -13.24 -1.35 -3.40
N ARG A 111 -13.76 -0.30 -4.07
CA ARG A 111 -15.18 0.11 -3.99
C ARG A 111 -16.10 -1.05 -4.34
N ASP A 112 -15.84 -1.72 -5.45
CA ASP A 112 -16.70 -2.81 -5.93
C ASP A 112 -16.67 -4.02 -4.98
N ALA A 113 -15.52 -4.36 -4.40
CA ALA A 113 -15.39 -5.39 -3.39
C ALA A 113 -16.14 -5.04 -2.09
N LEU A 114 -16.07 -3.78 -1.63
CA LEU A 114 -16.80 -3.29 -0.47
C LEU A 114 -18.32 -3.29 -0.69
N LEU A 115 -18.76 -2.92 -1.88
CA LEU A 115 -20.18 -2.94 -2.24
C LEU A 115 -20.77 -4.36 -2.17
N ILE A 116 -20.02 -5.37 -2.62
CA ILE A 116 -20.43 -6.78 -2.52
C ILE A 116 -20.55 -7.23 -1.04
N GLU A 117 -19.78 -6.64 -0.12
CA GLU A 117 -19.87 -6.89 1.32
C GLU A 117 -20.92 -6.02 2.04
N GLY A 118 -21.72 -5.26 1.28
CA GLY A 118 -22.79 -4.44 1.82
C GLY A 118 -22.33 -3.07 2.36
N THR A 119 -21.07 -2.67 2.10
CA THR A 119 -20.56 -1.35 2.49
C THR A 119 -20.68 -0.39 1.31
N GLU A 120 -21.59 0.57 1.41
CA GLU A 120 -21.77 1.60 0.37
C GLU A 120 -20.59 2.57 0.38
N THR A 121 -19.91 2.67 -0.75
CA THR A 121 -18.78 3.55 -0.96
C THR A 121 -18.83 4.21 -2.33
N GLN A 122 -18.16 5.34 -2.47
CA GLN A 122 -18.02 6.05 -3.74
C GLN A 122 -16.58 6.51 -3.94
N LEU A 123 -16.20 6.78 -5.18
CA LEU A 123 -14.93 7.43 -5.48
C LEU A 123 -15.09 8.95 -5.38
N ALA A 124 -14.12 9.62 -4.78
CA ALA A 124 -14.09 11.08 -4.74
C ALA A 124 -14.01 11.66 -6.16
N ALA A 125 -14.94 12.54 -6.50
CA ALA A 125 -14.97 13.14 -7.83
C ALA A 125 -13.78 14.08 -8.08
N ASP A 126 -13.39 14.85 -7.04
CA ASP A 126 -12.33 15.86 -7.10
C ASP A 126 -11.47 15.85 -5.82
N ALA A 127 -10.34 16.54 -5.88
CA ALA A 127 -9.52 16.78 -4.71
C ALA A 127 -10.14 17.85 -3.80
N ALA A 128 -10.19 17.57 -2.51
CA ALA A 128 -10.55 18.59 -1.52
C ALA A 128 -9.34 19.51 -1.23
N PRO A 129 -9.59 20.75 -0.73
CA PRO A 129 -8.51 21.61 -0.25
C PRO A 129 -7.68 20.92 0.83
N LYS A 130 -6.34 21.07 0.75
CA LYS A 130 -5.44 20.47 1.74
C LYS A 130 -5.63 21.13 3.11
N VAL A 131 -6.02 20.35 4.11
CA VAL A 131 -6.24 20.84 5.49
C VAL A 131 -5.18 20.37 6.48
N SER A 132 -4.41 19.31 6.15
CA SER A 132 -3.33 18.80 7.01
C SER A 132 -2.33 17.96 6.22
N ASP A 133 -1.26 17.47 6.87
CA ASP A 133 -0.30 16.54 6.27
C ASP A 133 -0.71 15.06 6.45
N ALA A 134 -1.80 14.78 7.15
CA ALA A 134 -2.38 13.45 7.25
C ALA A 134 -3.06 13.05 5.94
N CYS A 135 -2.68 11.90 5.37
CA CYS A 135 -3.16 11.44 4.07
C CYS A 135 -4.70 11.32 4.03
N PHE A 136 -5.30 10.85 5.12
CA PHE A 136 -6.75 10.62 5.19
C PHE A 136 -7.59 11.88 5.46
N ALA A 137 -6.96 12.98 5.85
CA ALA A 137 -7.65 14.26 6.02
C ALA A 137 -7.86 15.04 4.72
N ASN A 138 -7.16 14.64 3.64
CA ASN A 138 -7.19 15.36 2.36
C ASN A 138 -7.59 14.39 1.24
N PRO A 139 -8.89 14.22 0.97
CA PRO A 139 -9.33 13.44 -0.17
C PRO A 139 -8.76 13.99 -1.49
N VAL A 140 -8.29 13.10 -2.34
CA VAL A 140 -7.94 13.39 -3.73
C VAL A 140 -8.88 12.63 -4.65
N ARG A 141 -8.93 13.02 -5.92
CA ARG A 141 -9.74 12.34 -6.92
C ARG A 141 -9.48 10.82 -6.89
N ASP A 142 -10.54 10.05 -7.01
CA ASP A 142 -10.56 8.58 -6.97
C ASP A 142 -10.23 7.95 -5.60
N ASP A 143 -10.11 8.70 -4.51
CA ASP A 143 -10.09 8.13 -3.17
C ASP A 143 -11.41 7.42 -2.85
N VAL A 144 -11.36 6.31 -2.11
CA VAL A 144 -12.58 5.61 -1.66
C VAL A 144 -13.15 6.33 -0.45
N MET A 145 -14.41 6.76 -0.60
CA MET A 145 -15.16 7.50 0.41
C MET A 145 -16.31 6.66 0.95
N HIS A 146 -16.51 6.69 2.24
CA HIS A 146 -17.66 6.10 2.95
C HIS A 146 -18.19 7.13 3.96
N GLU A 147 -19.50 7.41 3.93
CA GLU A 147 -20.15 8.40 4.80
C GLU A 147 -19.42 9.76 4.86
N GLY A 148 -18.98 10.23 3.71
CA GLY A 148 -18.27 11.52 3.59
C GLY A 148 -16.81 11.50 4.06
N ARG A 149 -16.28 10.37 4.52
CA ARG A 149 -14.90 10.21 4.98
C ARG A 149 -14.08 9.38 4.01
N LYS A 150 -12.81 9.75 3.81
CA LYS A 150 -11.85 8.93 3.08
C LYS A 150 -11.53 7.68 3.91
N ILE A 151 -11.76 6.51 3.32
CA ILE A 151 -11.45 5.21 3.95
C ILE A 151 -10.33 4.46 3.24
N ALA A 152 -10.05 4.76 1.97
CA ALA A 152 -8.88 4.20 1.31
C ALA A 152 -8.12 5.26 0.55
N GLY A 153 -6.81 5.15 0.58
CA GLY A 153 -5.87 6.00 -0.14
C GLY A 153 -4.55 5.29 -0.36
N ALA A 154 -3.79 5.77 -1.34
CA ALA A 154 -2.54 5.13 -1.72
C ALA A 154 -1.51 6.13 -2.25
N ALA A 155 -0.29 5.65 -2.43
CA ALA A 155 0.79 6.35 -3.09
C ALA A 155 1.59 5.40 -3.99
N GLN A 156 2.19 5.93 -5.05
CA GLN A 156 2.92 5.15 -6.02
C GLN A 156 4.37 5.63 -6.16
N ARG A 157 5.28 4.69 -6.41
CA ARG A 157 6.65 4.90 -6.86
C ARG A 157 6.88 4.18 -8.16
N ARG A 158 7.39 4.89 -9.16
CA ARG A 158 7.82 4.31 -10.43
C ARG A 158 9.33 4.27 -10.52
N THR A 159 9.84 3.18 -11.07
CA THR A 159 11.26 2.94 -11.31
C THR A 159 11.45 2.36 -12.71
N ARG A 160 12.69 2.12 -13.13
CA ARG A 160 12.96 1.38 -14.38
C ARG A 160 12.52 -0.08 -14.31
N GLY A 161 12.46 -0.67 -13.10
CA GLY A 161 12.01 -2.06 -12.88
C GLY A 161 10.49 -2.25 -12.85
N GLY A 162 9.71 -1.17 -12.88
CA GLY A 162 8.25 -1.20 -12.77
C GLY A 162 7.72 -0.20 -11.74
N PHE A 163 6.62 -0.52 -11.08
CA PHE A 163 6.10 0.35 -10.03
C PHE A 163 5.64 -0.39 -8.77
N LEU A 164 5.74 0.31 -7.66
CA LEU A 164 5.19 -0.04 -6.36
C LEU A 164 4.05 0.93 -6.04
N HIS A 165 2.87 0.39 -5.73
CA HIS A 165 1.72 1.13 -5.25
C HIS A 165 1.36 0.61 -3.86
N GLN A 166 1.43 1.45 -2.84
CA GLN A 166 1.13 1.12 -1.46
C GLN A 166 -0.15 1.82 -1.02
N GLY A 167 -1.10 1.07 -0.51
CA GLY A 167 -2.39 1.59 -0.05
C GLY A 167 -2.79 1.08 1.33
N SER A 168 -3.68 1.83 1.96
CA SER A 168 -4.26 1.52 3.26
C SER A 168 -5.77 1.72 3.19
N ILE A 169 -6.52 0.76 3.75
CA ILE A 169 -7.98 0.80 3.88
C ILE A 169 -8.30 0.91 5.37
N GLN A 170 -8.73 2.09 5.79
CA GLN A 170 -9.04 2.47 7.17
C GLN A 170 -10.51 2.11 7.51
N LEU A 171 -10.84 0.83 7.31
CA LEU A 171 -12.13 0.26 7.64
C LEU A 171 -11.89 -1.02 8.45
N PRO A 172 -12.22 -1.04 9.75
CA PRO A 172 -12.03 -2.22 10.58
C PRO A 172 -12.98 -3.35 10.19
N GLY A 173 -12.58 -4.59 10.45
CA GLY A 173 -13.45 -5.75 10.28
C GLY A 173 -13.58 -6.25 8.85
N LEU A 174 -12.71 -5.84 7.92
CA LEU A 174 -12.69 -6.39 6.56
C LEU A 174 -12.43 -7.89 6.58
N SER A 175 -13.27 -8.64 5.89
CA SER A 175 -13.22 -10.09 5.83
C SER A 175 -12.07 -10.64 4.97
N GLU A 176 -11.75 -11.92 5.08
CA GLU A 176 -10.84 -12.57 4.13
C GLU A 176 -11.44 -12.55 2.72
N SER A 177 -12.74 -12.73 2.59
CA SER A 177 -13.44 -12.70 1.30
C SER A 177 -13.34 -11.35 0.59
N PHE A 178 -13.21 -10.24 1.35
CA PHE A 178 -12.92 -8.92 0.75
C PHE A 178 -11.61 -8.93 -0.04
N ARG A 179 -10.55 -9.50 0.53
CA ARG A 179 -9.23 -9.56 -0.13
C ARG A 179 -9.29 -10.36 -1.43
N ASP A 180 -10.02 -11.47 -1.41
CA ASP A 180 -10.22 -12.31 -2.60
C ASP A 180 -11.03 -11.59 -3.67
N ARG A 181 -12.09 -10.86 -3.30
CA ARG A 181 -12.88 -10.05 -4.23
C ARG A 181 -12.08 -8.89 -4.81
N PHE A 182 -11.29 -8.23 -3.98
CA PHE A 182 -10.42 -7.15 -4.46
C PHE A 182 -9.41 -7.70 -5.49
N ALA A 183 -8.77 -8.83 -5.23
CA ALA A 183 -7.87 -9.47 -6.18
C ALA A 183 -8.60 -9.90 -7.46
N ALA A 184 -9.79 -10.52 -7.34
CA ALA A 184 -10.61 -10.98 -8.47
C ALA A 184 -11.10 -9.82 -9.37
N ALA A 185 -11.32 -8.64 -8.82
CA ALA A 185 -11.66 -7.46 -9.60
C ALA A 185 -10.48 -6.96 -10.47
N LEU A 186 -9.24 -7.30 -10.09
CA LEU A 186 -8.03 -6.87 -10.81
C LEU A 186 -7.59 -7.84 -11.90
N ALA A 187 -7.78 -9.17 -11.71
CA ALA A 187 -7.30 -10.18 -12.66
C ALA A 187 -8.20 -11.41 -12.66
N PRO A 188 -8.40 -12.06 -13.84
CA PRO A 188 -9.11 -13.34 -13.93
C PRO A 188 -8.23 -14.52 -13.47
N GLY A 189 -6.92 -14.44 -13.66
CA GLY A 189 -5.96 -15.47 -13.28
C GLY A 189 -5.27 -15.14 -11.97
N ILE A 190 -5.75 -15.69 -10.85
CA ILE A 190 -5.18 -15.47 -9.51
C ILE A 190 -4.39 -16.70 -9.08
N GLN A 191 -3.19 -16.48 -8.58
CA GLN A 191 -2.34 -17.49 -7.96
C GLN A 191 -1.98 -17.05 -6.54
N GLN A 192 -2.56 -17.68 -5.53
CA GLN A 192 -2.19 -17.44 -4.13
C GLN A 192 -0.92 -18.24 -3.79
N THR A 193 0.10 -17.55 -3.28
CA THR A 193 1.37 -18.17 -2.87
C THR A 193 1.93 -17.48 -1.62
N SER A 194 2.88 -18.15 -0.96
CA SER A 194 3.69 -17.51 0.09
C SER A 194 4.87 -16.77 -0.54
N ILE A 195 5.34 -15.71 0.12
CA ILE A 195 6.58 -15.01 -0.26
C ILE A 195 7.75 -15.98 -0.14
N SER A 196 8.61 -16.03 -1.15
CA SER A 196 9.78 -16.94 -1.16
C SER A 196 10.83 -16.52 -0.13
N MET A 197 11.63 -17.49 0.33
CA MET A 197 12.75 -17.21 1.24
C MET A 197 13.74 -16.23 0.60
N GLN A 198 14.02 -16.34 -0.69
CA GLN A 198 14.91 -15.42 -1.40
C GLN A 198 14.45 -13.95 -1.28
N ILE A 199 13.14 -13.69 -1.42
CA ILE A 199 12.57 -12.35 -1.24
C ILE A 199 12.69 -11.92 0.22
N LEU A 200 12.41 -12.82 1.18
CA LEU A 200 12.51 -12.53 2.61
C LEU A 200 13.96 -12.24 3.05
N ASP A 201 14.94 -12.98 2.54
CA ASP A 201 16.36 -12.75 2.81
C ASP A 201 16.80 -11.38 2.26
N ARG A 202 16.38 -11.05 1.02
CA ARG A 202 16.64 -9.73 0.45
C ARG A 202 15.97 -8.62 1.26
N ALA A 203 14.74 -8.83 1.69
CA ALA A 203 14.02 -7.88 2.54
C ALA A 203 14.69 -7.68 3.89
N ALA A 204 15.24 -8.73 4.50
CA ALA A 204 16.00 -8.61 5.75
C ALA A 204 17.22 -7.69 5.59
N ILE A 205 17.96 -7.79 4.48
CA ILE A 205 19.06 -6.89 4.15
C ILE A 205 18.56 -5.45 4.00
N LEU A 206 17.50 -5.23 3.20
CA LEU A 206 16.93 -3.90 3.00
C LEU A 206 16.38 -3.30 4.30
N ALA A 207 15.80 -4.13 5.17
CA ALA A 207 15.33 -3.66 6.48
C ALA A 207 16.50 -3.20 7.35
N ALA A 208 17.62 -3.94 7.38
CA ALA A 208 18.78 -3.60 8.17
C ALA A 208 19.56 -2.39 7.61
N GLU A 209 19.76 -2.31 6.30
CA GLU A 209 20.65 -1.33 5.67
C GLU A 209 19.93 -0.04 5.23
N LYS A 210 18.59 -0.06 5.14
CA LYS A 210 17.80 1.07 4.68
C LYS A 210 16.66 1.40 5.64
N TYR A 211 15.58 0.63 5.63
CA TYR A 211 14.31 1.01 6.25
C TYR A 211 14.34 1.08 7.78
N GLY A 212 15.25 0.35 8.44
CA GLY A 212 15.47 0.39 9.89
C GLY A 212 16.53 1.39 10.33
N THR A 213 17.18 2.12 9.39
CA THR A 213 18.25 3.05 9.74
C THR A 213 17.73 4.44 10.07
N MET A 214 18.42 5.12 10.99
CA MET A 214 18.13 6.52 11.31
C MET A 214 18.43 7.43 10.12
N GLU A 215 19.42 7.08 9.30
CA GLU A 215 19.77 7.82 8.08
C GLU A 215 18.59 7.86 7.10
N TRP A 216 17.95 6.71 6.84
CA TRP A 216 16.78 6.66 5.98
C TRP A 216 15.58 7.38 6.60
N LEU A 217 15.36 7.17 7.91
CA LEU A 217 14.24 7.78 8.62
C LEU A 217 14.33 9.31 8.62
N HIS A 218 15.53 9.87 8.74
CA HIS A 218 15.80 11.32 8.84
C HIS A 218 16.26 11.96 7.52
N ARG A 219 16.09 11.29 6.40
CA ARG A 219 16.66 11.66 5.10
C ARG A 219 16.40 13.11 4.65
N TRP A 220 15.32 13.76 5.14
CA TRP A 220 14.94 15.14 4.80
C TRP A 220 14.74 16.00 6.04
#